data_ac05af57979455a39f38180776be7d37
#
_entry.id   ac05af57979455a39f38180776be7d37
#
_cell.length_a   1.000
_cell.length_b   1.000
_cell.length_c   1.000
_cell.angle_alpha   90.00
_cell.angle_beta   90.00
_cell.angle_gamma   90.00
#
_symmetry.space_group_name_H-M   'P 1'
#
loop_
_entity.id
_entity.type
_entity.pdbx_description
1 polymer ?
#
loop_
_entity_poly.entity_id
_entity_poly.type
_entity_poly.pdbx_seq_one_letter_code
_entity_poly.pdbx_strand_id
1 'polypeptide(L)'
;LDVYDSHEAGYLKDLGRKSRDLGITLYAGTGGICPSAHRFSNKWGNADEHLALAIRVAQAVGSPVLRCYQGFGEDRKSPGGIPARQQDTVKVCQNAKSRAVDAGVKIAIENHAGDMQAWELQELVEACGKDFVGVTIDSGNATWTLEDPLLNLEILAPYVLCSGMRDSMIWEDAEGVQVQWTAMGEGSMDLKTYAQRFAELCPQAPFILEIISGFARPYSWRKADFWPPYQRVRAGEFARFLNLAKAGKPIPSWQPAPGEDRKTAEPAYQQAELERSLAYCRRTLGMGRRS
;
A
#
# COMPACT_ATOMS: atom_id res chain seq x y z
N LEU A 1 -12.10 -7.77 -2.61
CA LEU A 1 -13.17 -8.72 -3.00
C LEU A 1 -13.59 -9.63 -1.84
N ASP A 2 -12.67 -10.07 -1.01
CA ASP A 2 -12.91 -11.09 0.04
C ASP A 2 -13.75 -10.60 1.23
N VAL A 3 -13.95 -9.30 1.36
CA VAL A 3 -14.71 -8.68 2.48
C VAL A 3 -16.21 -8.53 2.19
N TYR A 4 -16.63 -8.79 0.95
CA TYR A 4 -18.04 -8.70 0.58
C TYR A 4 -18.73 -10.06 0.77
N ASP A 5 -19.88 -10.06 1.42
CA ASP A 5 -20.71 -11.26 1.61
C ASP A 5 -21.25 -11.80 0.28
N SER A 6 -21.42 -10.93 -0.72
CA SER A 6 -21.87 -11.29 -2.07
C SER A 6 -21.31 -10.33 -3.12
N HIS A 7 -21.10 -10.84 -4.33
CA HIS A 7 -20.78 -10.03 -5.52
C HIS A 7 -21.97 -9.80 -6.45
N GLU A 8 -23.19 -10.13 -5.97
CA GLU A 8 -24.41 -9.85 -6.71
C GLU A 8 -24.68 -8.34 -6.81
N ALA A 9 -25.11 -7.91 -8.01
CA ALA A 9 -25.24 -6.49 -8.32
C ALA A 9 -26.22 -5.75 -7.39
N GLY A 10 -27.30 -6.42 -6.96
CA GLY A 10 -28.28 -5.86 -6.01
C GLY A 10 -27.65 -5.54 -4.68
N TYR A 11 -26.99 -6.53 -4.06
CA TYR A 11 -26.26 -6.38 -2.80
C TYR A 11 -25.25 -5.24 -2.82
N LEU A 12 -24.39 -5.22 -3.85
CA LEU A 12 -23.33 -4.20 -3.99
C LEU A 12 -23.90 -2.78 -4.16
N LYS A 13 -24.96 -2.63 -4.95
CA LYS A 13 -25.64 -1.33 -5.14
C LYS A 13 -26.31 -0.84 -3.83
N ASP A 14 -26.91 -1.75 -3.07
CA ASP A 14 -27.51 -1.42 -1.77
C ASP A 14 -26.44 -1.00 -0.76
N LEU A 15 -25.29 -1.67 -0.73
CA LEU A 15 -24.15 -1.29 0.08
C LEU A 15 -23.62 0.11 -0.30
N GLY A 16 -23.46 0.38 -1.61
CA GLY A 16 -23.06 1.69 -2.11
C GLY A 16 -24.06 2.79 -1.79
N ARG A 17 -25.38 2.50 -1.85
CA ARG A 17 -26.44 3.44 -1.43
C ARG A 17 -26.32 3.73 0.06
N LYS A 18 -26.27 2.70 0.90
CA LYS A 18 -26.15 2.84 2.36
C LYS A 18 -24.94 3.67 2.77
N SER A 19 -23.80 3.47 2.11
CA SER A 19 -22.59 4.25 2.40
C SER A 19 -22.79 5.74 2.09
N ARG A 20 -23.39 6.07 0.95
CA ARG A 20 -23.72 7.47 0.58
C ARG A 20 -24.70 8.11 1.55
N ASP A 21 -25.74 7.39 1.97
CA ASP A 21 -26.74 7.88 2.94
C ASP A 21 -26.09 8.20 4.29
N LEU A 22 -25.01 7.48 4.65
CA LEU A 22 -24.22 7.72 5.84
C LEU A 22 -23.08 8.76 5.63
N GLY A 23 -22.92 9.32 4.43
CA GLY A 23 -21.84 10.23 4.09
C GLY A 23 -20.46 9.57 4.06
N ILE A 24 -20.41 8.26 3.77
CA ILE A 24 -19.18 7.47 3.68
C ILE A 24 -18.86 7.24 2.20
N THR A 25 -17.62 7.51 1.79
CA THR A 25 -17.11 7.13 0.47
C THR A 25 -16.43 5.76 0.58
N LEU A 26 -16.86 4.81 -0.27
CA LEU A 26 -16.22 3.50 -0.36
C LEU A 26 -15.07 3.55 -1.37
N TYR A 27 -13.94 2.97 -0.98
CA TYR A 27 -12.80 2.70 -1.84
C TYR A 27 -12.64 1.18 -1.96
N ALA A 28 -13.01 0.64 -3.12
CA ALA A 28 -12.95 -0.79 -3.36
C ALA A 28 -11.50 -1.26 -3.59
N GLY A 29 -11.19 -2.47 -3.15
CA GLY A 29 -9.88 -3.06 -3.31
C GLY A 29 -9.93 -4.53 -3.64
N THR A 30 -8.83 -5.02 -4.23
CA THR A 30 -8.57 -6.43 -4.48
C THR A 30 -7.12 -6.79 -4.22
N GLY A 31 -6.75 -8.05 -4.41
CA GLY A 31 -5.41 -8.58 -4.27
C GLY A 31 -4.49 -8.29 -5.47
N GLY A 32 -3.42 -9.09 -5.57
CA GLY A 32 -2.44 -9.00 -6.65
C GLY A 32 -3.05 -9.32 -8.01
N ILE A 33 -2.66 -8.53 -9.03
CA ILE A 33 -3.17 -8.66 -10.40
C ILE A 33 -2.12 -9.17 -11.40
N CYS A 34 -0.86 -9.34 -10.99
CA CYS A 34 0.19 -9.88 -11.84
C CYS A 34 0.10 -11.42 -11.91
N PRO A 35 -0.17 -12.04 -13.10
CA PRO A 35 -0.34 -13.48 -13.20
C PRO A 35 0.94 -14.29 -12.90
N SER A 36 2.11 -13.67 -13.06
CA SER A 36 3.41 -14.30 -12.78
C SER A 36 3.98 -13.97 -11.40
N ALA A 37 3.24 -13.22 -10.56
CA ALA A 37 3.68 -12.94 -9.21
C ALA A 37 3.66 -14.20 -8.33
N HIS A 38 4.61 -14.29 -7.42
CA HIS A 38 4.82 -15.48 -6.55
C HIS A 38 3.56 -15.89 -5.76
N ARG A 39 2.74 -14.90 -5.36
CA ARG A 39 1.51 -15.12 -4.57
C ARG A 39 0.23 -14.83 -5.36
N PHE A 40 0.29 -14.87 -6.70
CA PHE A 40 -0.93 -14.71 -7.49
C PHE A 40 -1.94 -15.82 -7.18
N SER A 41 -3.20 -15.47 -6.99
CA SER A 41 -4.28 -16.39 -6.65
C SER A 41 -5.32 -16.45 -7.76
N ASN A 42 -5.61 -17.66 -8.26
CA ASN A 42 -6.68 -17.91 -9.23
C ASN A 42 -8.08 -18.00 -8.59
N LYS A 43 -8.25 -17.59 -7.33
CA LYS A 43 -9.56 -17.66 -6.63
C LYS A 43 -10.68 -16.97 -7.42
N TRP A 44 -10.35 -15.91 -8.15
CA TRP A 44 -11.30 -15.11 -8.95
C TRP A 44 -11.08 -15.29 -10.46
N GLY A 45 -10.55 -16.43 -10.89
CA GLY A 45 -10.17 -16.70 -12.27
C GLY A 45 -8.73 -16.27 -12.59
N ASN A 46 -8.41 -16.17 -13.89
CA ASN A 46 -7.13 -15.61 -14.32
C ASN A 46 -7.05 -14.10 -14.03
N ALA A 47 -5.91 -13.47 -14.30
CA ALA A 47 -5.70 -12.05 -13.95
C ALA A 47 -6.70 -11.10 -14.64
N ASP A 48 -7.07 -11.35 -15.89
CA ASP A 48 -8.04 -10.54 -16.64
C ASP A 48 -9.45 -10.70 -16.07
N GLU A 49 -9.87 -11.93 -15.73
CA GLU A 49 -11.16 -12.23 -15.09
C GLU A 49 -11.24 -11.62 -13.69
N HIS A 50 -10.15 -11.75 -12.91
CA HIS A 50 -10.04 -11.16 -11.58
C HIS A 50 -10.20 -9.64 -11.64
N LEU A 51 -9.45 -8.95 -12.50
CA LEU A 51 -9.52 -7.49 -12.63
C LEU A 51 -10.88 -7.04 -13.18
N ALA A 52 -11.48 -7.79 -14.11
CA ALA A 52 -12.81 -7.52 -14.62
C ALA A 52 -13.88 -7.61 -13.53
N LEU A 53 -13.83 -8.63 -12.68
CA LEU A 53 -14.72 -8.75 -11.52
C LEU A 53 -14.53 -7.59 -10.54
N ALA A 54 -13.29 -7.24 -10.23
CA ALA A 54 -12.97 -6.19 -9.29
C ALA A 54 -13.45 -4.80 -9.77
N ILE A 55 -13.30 -4.47 -11.05
CA ILE A 55 -13.83 -3.25 -11.65
C ILE A 55 -15.37 -3.21 -11.55
N ARG A 56 -16.05 -4.33 -11.85
CA ARG A 56 -17.51 -4.44 -11.73
C ARG A 56 -17.98 -4.20 -10.28
N VAL A 57 -17.26 -4.76 -9.30
CA VAL A 57 -17.57 -4.55 -7.87
C VAL A 57 -17.36 -3.08 -7.50
N ALA A 58 -16.23 -2.48 -7.87
CA ALA A 58 -15.94 -1.07 -7.60
C ALA A 58 -17.04 -0.15 -8.18
N GLN A 59 -17.44 -0.37 -9.44
CA GLN A 59 -18.53 0.37 -10.07
C GLN A 59 -19.85 0.20 -9.29
N ALA A 60 -20.20 -1.02 -8.93
CA ALA A 60 -21.48 -1.32 -8.28
C ALA A 60 -21.61 -0.68 -6.89
N VAL A 61 -20.52 -0.61 -6.11
CA VAL A 61 -20.51 0.07 -4.80
C VAL A 61 -20.31 1.59 -4.92
N GLY A 62 -20.04 2.10 -6.13
CA GLY A 62 -19.82 3.53 -6.38
C GLY A 62 -18.43 4.01 -5.99
N SER A 63 -17.43 3.12 -5.97
CA SER A 63 -16.04 3.48 -5.76
C SER A 63 -15.43 4.11 -7.01
N PRO A 64 -14.80 5.29 -6.93
CA PRO A 64 -14.12 5.90 -8.08
C PRO A 64 -12.79 5.22 -8.42
N VAL A 65 -12.27 4.41 -7.50
CA VAL A 65 -10.94 3.79 -7.57
C VAL A 65 -11.05 2.31 -7.23
N LEU A 66 -10.28 1.48 -7.93
CA LEU A 66 -10.04 0.09 -7.56
C LEU A 66 -8.57 -0.04 -7.11
N ARG A 67 -8.35 -0.21 -5.81
CA ARG A 67 -7.02 -0.52 -5.27
C ARG A 67 -6.65 -1.96 -5.61
N CYS A 68 -5.44 -2.18 -6.09
CA CYS A 68 -4.81 -3.49 -6.29
C CYS A 68 -3.29 -3.35 -6.12
N TYR A 69 -2.54 -4.45 -6.28
CA TYR A 69 -1.08 -4.41 -6.24
C TYR A 69 -0.48 -5.39 -7.27
N GLN A 70 0.82 -5.23 -7.57
CA GLN A 70 1.53 -6.14 -8.46
C GLN A 70 1.87 -7.45 -7.74
N GLY A 71 2.57 -7.39 -6.62
CA GLY A 71 3.08 -8.56 -5.92
C GLY A 71 3.63 -8.28 -4.52
N PHE A 72 4.75 -8.92 -4.19
CA PHE A 72 5.42 -8.84 -2.91
C PHE A 72 6.94 -8.77 -3.09
N GLY A 73 7.69 -8.53 -2.02
CA GLY A 73 9.15 -8.48 -2.05
C GLY A 73 9.83 -9.76 -2.55
N GLU A 74 9.17 -10.92 -2.46
CA GLU A 74 9.67 -12.17 -3.02
C GLU A 74 9.77 -12.14 -4.54
N ASP A 75 8.93 -11.35 -5.22
CA ASP A 75 8.93 -11.20 -6.67
C ASP A 75 10.23 -10.56 -7.20
N ARG A 76 10.92 -9.77 -6.37
CA ARG A 76 12.25 -9.25 -6.70
C ARG A 76 13.29 -10.34 -6.92
N LYS A 77 13.13 -11.50 -6.23
CA LYS A 77 14.05 -12.64 -6.30
C LYS A 77 13.60 -13.70 -7.32
N SER A 78 12.43 -13.56 -7.89
CA SER A 78 11.88 -14.49 -8.88
C SER A 78 12.56 -14.28 -10.26
N PRO A 79 12.57 -15.27 -11.15
CA PRO A 79 13.13 -15.14 -12.49
C PRO A 79 12.61 -13.92 -13.23
N GLY A 80 13.49 -13.07 -13.75
CA GLY A 80 13.15 -11.80 -14.40
C GLY A 80 12.81 -10.63 -13.45
N GLY A 81 12.74 -10.88 -12.14
CA GLY A 81 12.53 -9.86 -11.12
C GLY A 81 11.30 -8.97 -11.34
N ILE A 82 11.33 -7.77 -10.82
CA ILE A 82 10.25 -6.77 -10.98
C ILE A 82 9.98 -6.42 -12.46
N PRO A 83 10.98 -6.25 -13.34
CA PRO A 83 10.69 -5.92 -14.74
C PRO A 83 9.78 -6.92 -15.47
N ALA A 84 9.94 -8.24 -15.21
CA ALA A 84 9.07 -9.23 -15.81
C ALA A 84 7.63 -9.14 -15.27
N ARG A 85 7.46 -8.89 -13.97
CA ARG A 85 6.14 -8.69 -13.33
C ARG A 85 5.46 -7.42 -13.86
N GLN A 86 6.22 -6.36 -14.06
CA GLN A 86 5.70 -5.12 -14.65
C GLN A 86 5.16 -5.37 -16.06
N GLN A 87 5.89 -6.08 -16.93
CA GLN A 87 5.44 -6.40 -18.27
C GLN A 87 4.09 -7.16 -18.28
N ASP A 88 3.93 -8.13 -17.38
CA ASP A 88 2.69 -8.89 -17.27
C ASP A 88 1.56 -8.06 -16.67
N THR A 89 1.85 -7.22 -15.66
CA THR A 89 0.87 -6.30 -15.08
C THR A 89 0.39 -5.26 -16.10
N VAL A 90 1.28 -4.73 -16.94
CA VAL A 90 0.92 -3.81 -18.04
C VAL A 90 -0.08 -4.47 -18.99
N LYS A 91 0.14 -5.72 -19.42
CA LYS A 91 -0.79 -6.44 -20.29
C LYS A 91 -2.17 -6.55 -19.67
N VAL A 92 -2.25 -6.97 -18.40
CA VAL A 92 -3.52 -7.11 -17.67
C VAL A 92 -4.23 -5.75 -17.55
N CYS A 93 -3.53 -4.68 -17.20
CA CYS A 93 -4.11 -3.34 -17.15
C CYS A 93 -4.61 -2.86 -18.51
N GLN A 94 -3.83 -3.06 -19.58
CA GLN A 94 -4.21 -2.67 -20.93
C GLN A 94 -5.44 -3.46 -21.44
N ASN A 95 -5.53 -4.77 -21.15
CA ASN A 95 -6.71 -5.58 -21.46
C ASN A 95 -7.97 -5.08 -20.72
N ALA A 96 -7.82 -4.51 -19.55
CA ALA A 96 -8.93 -3.98 -18.74
C ALA A 96 -9.31 -2.54 -19.09
N LYS A 97 -8.55 -1.81 -19.94
CA LYS A 97 -8.69 -0.37 -20.18
C LYS A 97 -10.13 0.05 -20.51
N SER A 98 -10.72 -0.51 -21.57
CA SER A 98 -12.08 -0.15 -21.98
C SER A 98 -13.08 -0.34 -20.83
N ARG A 99 -12.99 -1.48 -20.14
CA ARG A 99 -13.87 -1.79 -19.00
C ARG A 99 -13.72 -0.80 -17.86
N ALA A 100 -12.51 -0.39 -17.51
CA ALA A 100 -12.25 0.58 -16.45
C ALA A 100 -12.79 1.97 -16.82
N VAL A 101 -12.54 2.41 -18.06
CA VAL A 101 -13.02 3.70 -18.59
C VAL A 101 -14.54 3.74 -18.64
N ASP A 102 -15.19 2.70 -19.21
CA ASP A 102 -16.66 2.61 -19.31
C ASP A 102 -17.33 2.55 -17.94
N ALA A 103 -16.67 1.93 -16.94
CA ALA A 103 -17.14 1.88 -15.58
C ALA A 103 -16.92 3.19 -14.78
N GLY A 104 -16.12 4.13 -15.30
CA GLY A 104 -15.70 5.32 -14.56
C GLY A 104 -14.81 5.02 -13.35
N VAL A 105 -14.09 3.89 -13.38
CA VAL A 105 -13.24 3.41 -12.28
C VAL A 105 -11.77 3.49 -12.69
N LYS A 106 -10.94 4.16 -11.92
CA LYS A 106 -9.49 4.14 -12.13
C LYS A 106 -8.85 2.99 -11.36
N ILE A 107 -7.86 2.33 -11.96
CA ILE A 107 -7.07 1.27 -11.32
C ILE A 107 -5.93 1.94 -10.56
N ALA A 108 -5.86 1.74 -9.24
CA ALA A 108 -4.82 2.29 -8.39
C ALA A 108 -3.90 1.17 -7.90
N ILE A 109 -2.69 1.09 -8.48
CA ILE A 109 -1.69 0.10 -8.12
C ILE A 109 -0.93 0.61 -6.91
N GLU A 110 -0.80 -0.21 -5.88
CA GLU A 110 -0.12 0.14 -4.64
C GLU A 110 1.37 -0.21 -4.72
N ASN A 111 2.22 0.64 -4.11
CA ASN A 111 3.57 0.27 -3.72
C ASN A 111 3.45 -0.71 -2.53
N HIS A 112 3.48 -2.02 -2.82
CA HIS A 112 2.99 -3.04 -1.89
C HIS A 112 4.11 -3.94 -1.34
N ALA A 113 4.15 -4.09 -0.01
CA ALA A 113 4.88 -5.14 0.72
C ALA A 113 6.29 -5.47 0.19
N GLY A 114 7.03 -4.45 -0.26
CA GLY A 114 8.42 -4.60 -0.75
C GLY A 114 8.55 -5.00 -2.22
N ASP A 115 7.47 -4.93 -3.02
CA ASP A 115 7.51 -5.26 -4.45
C ASP A 115 8.23 -4.18 -5.28
N MET A 116 7.77 -2.94 -5.27
CA MET A 116 8.30 -1.88 -6.12
C MET A 116 8.78 -0.67 -5.33
N GLN A 117 9.90 -0.08 -5.77
CA GLN A 117 10.30 1.28 -5.41
C GLN A 117 9.43 2.30 -6.17
N ALA A 118 9.40 3.55 -5.70
CA ALA A 118 8.58 4.60 -6.29
C ALA A 118 8.81 4.77 -7.80
N TRP A 119 10.06 4.83 -8.24
CA TRP A 119 10.40 4.98 -9.66
C TRP A 119 10.03 3.73 -10.50
N GLU A 120 10.05 2.51 -9.91
CA GLU A 120 9.57 1.29 -10.58
C GLU A 120 8.05 1.35 -10.77
N LEU A 121 7.31 1.79 -9.74
CA LEU A 121 5.86 1.95 -9.84
C LEU A 121 5.47 3.08 -10.79
N GLN A 122 6.22 4.18 -10.83
CA GLN A 122 6.05 5.25 -11.82
C GLN A 122 6.18 4.70 -13.24
N GLU A 123 7.27 3.95 -13.53
CA GLU A 123 7.47 3.31 -14.85
C GLU A 123 6.29 2.39 -15.22
N LEU A 124 5.78 1.62 -14.27
CA LEU A 124 4.63 0.74 -14.49
C LEU A 124 3.36 1.52 -14.84
N VAL A 125 3.02 2.55 -14.07
CA VAL A 125 1.81 3.37 -14.31
C VAL A 125 1.86 4.08 -15.65
N GLU A 126 3.02 4.62 -16.02
CA GLU A 126 3.22 5.27 -17.31
C GLU A 126 3.09 4.27 -18.47
N ALA A 127 3.61 3.05 -18.34
CA ALA A 127 3.48 2.00 -19.35
C ALA A 127 2.04 1.47 -19.47
N CYS A 128 1.28 1.43 -18.36
CA CYS A 128 -0.15 1.05 -18.38
C CYS A 128 -1.01 2.12 -19.06
N GLY A 129 -0.71 3.41 -18.84
CA GLY A 129 -1.47 4.57 -19.28
C GLY A 129 -2.11 5.32 -18.10
N LYS A 130 -1.51 6.45 -17.75
CA LYS A 130 -1.89 7.30 -16.60
C LYS A 130 -3.28 7.95 -16.69
N ASP A 131 -3.96 7.82 -17.81
CA ASP A 131 -5.34 8.28 -18.02
C ASP A 131 -6.35 7.43 -17.22
N PHE A 132 -6.07 6.13 -17.00
CA PHE A 132 -6.95 5.21 -16.27
C PHE A 132 -6.25 4.40 -15.16
N VAL A 133 -4.90 4.42 -15.10
CA VAL A 133 -4.10 3.79 -14.04
C VAL A 133 -3.39 4.87 -13.22
N GLY A 134 -3.35 4.70 -11.92
CA GLY A 134 -2.61 5.54 -10.99
C GLY A 134 -2.15 4.73 -9.79
N VAL A 135 -1.94 5.39 -8.67
CA VAL A 135 -1.27 4.84 -7.49
C VAL A 135 -2.19 4.88 -6.25
N THR A 136 -2.22 3.80 -5.50
CA THR A 136 -2.50 3.84 -4.06
C THR A 136 -1.17 3.98 -3.35
N ILE A 137 -0.91 5.11 -2.72
CA ILE A 137 0.35 5.32 -2.01
C ILE A 137 0.26 4.78 -0.58
N ASP A 138 1.20 3.91 -0.20
CA ASP A 138 1.37 3.42 1.16
C ASP A 138 2.70 3.90 1.72
N SER A 139 2.62 4.74 2.77
CA SER A 139 3.81 5.34 3.38
C SER A 139 4.69 4.33 4.10
N GLY A 140 4.11 3.27 4.67
CA GLY A 140 4.87 2.22 5.33
C GLY A 140 5.56 1.26 4.37
N ASN A 141 4.92 0.95 3.23
CA ASN A 141 5.50 0.07 2.21
C ASN A 141 6.74 0.66 1.54
N ALA A 142 6.88 1.99 1.47
CA ALA A 142 8.10 2.65 1.01
C ALA A 142 9.32 2.19 1.81
N THR A 143 9.18 2.04 3.13
CA THR A 143 10.28 1.60 3.99
C THR A 143 10.69 0.14 3.75
N TRP A 144 9.80 -0.67 3.18
CA TRP A 144 10.06 -2.06 2.83
C TRP A 144 10.80 -2.22 1.48
N THR A 145 10.95 -1.13 0.75
CA THR A 145 11.78 -1.03 -0.46
C THR A 145 13.03 -0.18 -0.26
N LEU A 146 13.42 0.10 1.00
CA LEU A 146 14.59 0.90 1.36
C LEU A 146 14.48 2.36 0.90
N GLU A 147 13.27 2.91 0.91
CA GLU A 147 13.00 4.28 0.51
C GLU A 147 12.60 5.16 1.70
N ASP A 148 12.94 6.44 1.59
CA ASP A 148 12.38 7.50 2.42
C ASP A 148 10.92 7.75 1.96
N PRO A 149 9.91 7.61 2.85
CA PRO A 149 8.50 7.78 2.48
C PRO A 149 8.17 9.17 1.90
N LEU A 150 8.85 10.23 2.33
CA LEU A 150 8.64 11.56 1.79
C LEU A 150 9.12 11.65 0.33
N LEU A 151 10.28 11.07 0.02
CA LEU A 151 10.77 10.99 -1.36
C LEU A 151 9.87 10.12 -2.23
N ASN A 152 9.39 8.99 -1.69
CA ASN A 152 8.43 8.11 -2.36
C ASN A 152 7.16 8.89 -2.72
N LEU A 153 6.62 9.71 -1.79
CA LEU A 153 5.50 10.59 -2.04
C LEU A 153 5.81 11.61 -3.17
N GLU A 154 6.95 12.28 -3.11
CA GLU A 154 7.32 13.30 -4.11
C GLU A 154 7.41 12.73 -5.54
N ILE A 155 7.89 11.49 -5.68
CA ILE A 155 7.96 10.79 -6.98
C ILE A 155 6.56 10.39 -7.46
N LEU A 156 5.74 9.82 -6.57
CA LEU A 156 4.46 9.22 -6.93
C LEU A 156 3.28 10.20 -6.95
N ALA A 157 3.40 11.37 -6.32
CA ALA A 157 2.31 12.34 -6.17
C ALA A 157 1.52 12.64 -7.45
N PRO A 158 2.14 12.77 -8.65
CA PRO A 158 1.39 13.03 -9.89
C PRO A 158 0.40 11.92 -10.28
N TYR A 159 0.53 10.74 -9.68
CA TYR A 159 -0.25 9.53 -10.02
C TYR A 159 -1.17 9.08 -8.89
N VAL A 160 -1.11 9.71 -7.71
CA VAL A 160 -1.85 9.27 -6.51
C VAL A 160 -3.35 9.46 -6.69
N LEU A 161 -4.10 8.38 -6.50
CA LEU A 161 -5.55 8.31 -6.54
C LEU A 161 -6.16 7.96 -5.19
N CYS A 162 -5.42 7.21 -4.38
CA CYS A 162 -5.83 6.70 -3.07
C CYS A 162 -4.62 6.54 -2.17
N SER A 163 -4.84 6.25 -0.90
CA SER A 163 -3.75 6.02 0.04
C SER A 163 -4.04 4.90 1.04
N GLY A 164 -2.96 4.30 1.59
CA GLY A 164 -2.95 3.46 2.78
C GLY A 164 -1.84 3.97 3.70
N MET A 165 -2.18 4.80 4.68
CA MET A 165 -1.18 5.48 5.50
C MET A 165 -0.87 4.73 6.79
N ARG A 166 0.40 4.53 7.05
CA ARG A 166 0.94 3.98 8.29
C ARG A 166 2.28 4.62 8.62
N ASP A 167 2.71 4.50 9.86
CA ASP A 167 4.05 4.92 10.29
C ASP A 167 4.98 3.72 10.38
N SER A 168 6.28 3.97 10.42
CA SER A 168 7.32 2.95 10.52
C SER A 168 8.39 3.38 11.48
N MET A 169 8.75 2.51 12.41
CA MET A 169 9.99 2.60 13.17
C MET A 169 11.08 1.84 12.41
N ILE A 170 12.18 2.54 12.10
CA ILE A 170 13.32 1.99 11.36
C ILE A 170 14.55 2.18 12.24
N TRP A 171 15.34 1.13 12.44
CA TRP A 171 16.57 1.23 13.22
C TRP A 171 17.68 0.34 12.66
N GLU A 172 18.92 0.75 12.90
CA GLU A 172 20.09 -0.03 12.51
C GLU A 172 20.31 -1.23 13.42
N ASP A 173 20.77 -2.33 12.84
CA ASP A 173 21.30 -3.50 13.54
C ASP A 173 22.67 -3.92 12.98
N ALA A 174 23.22 -5.03 13.49
CA ALA A 174 24.54 -5.51 13.08
C ALA A 174 24.60 -5.87 11.60
N GLU A 175 23.50 -6.33 11.00
CA GLU A 175 23.44 -6.79 9.61
C GLU A 175 22.93 -5.76 8.62
N GLY A 176 22.22 -4.74 9.11
CA GLY A 176 21.61 -3.73 8.27
C GLY A 176 20.62 -2.87 9.00
N VAL A 177 19.33 -3.07 8.74
CA VAL A 177 18.23 -2.36 9.41
C VAL A 177 17.07 -3.29 9.71
N GLN A 178 16.30 -2.91 10.72
CA GLN A 178 14.98 -3.46 11.00
C GLN A 178 13.93 -2.39 10.66
N VAL A 179 12.80 -2.84 10.12
CA VAL A 179 11.64 -1.98 9.85
C VAL A 179 10.43 -2.60 10.52
N GLN A 180 9.73 -1.83 11.35
CA GLN A 180 8.47 -2.25 11.97
C GLN A 180 7.40 -1.19 11.72
N TRP A 181 6.28 -1.60 11.13
CA TRP A 181 5.10 -0.73 11.03
C TRP A 181 4.49 -0.51 12.42
N THR A 182 4.06 0.72 12.67
CA THR A 182 3.55 1.18 13.97
C THR A 182 2.26 1.97 13.78
N ALA A 183 1.59 2.26 14.89
CA ALA A 183 0.57 3.29 14.91
C ALA A 183 1.15 4.64 14.49
N MET A 184 0.32 5.49 13.90
CA MET A 184 0.70 6.85 13.49
C MET A 184 1.27 7.64 14.67
N GLY A 185 2.48 8.18 14.49
CA GLY A 185 3.21 8.96 15.50
C GLY A 185 4.07 8.14 16.46
N GLU A 186 4.11 6.82 16.30
CA GLU A 186 4.96 5.93 17.12
C GLU A 186 6.21 5.43 16.37
N GLY A 187 6.35 5.79 15.09
CA GLY A 187 7.50 5.49 14.25
C GLY A 187 8.57 6.57 14.24
N SER A 188 9.46 6.51 13.27
CA SER A 188 10.55 7.47 13.04
C SER A 188 10.33 8.40 11.84
N MET A 189 9.16 8.32 11.17
CA MET A 189 8.83 9.20 10.07
C MET A 189 8.45 10.61 10.55
N ASP A 190 8.84 11.65 9.82
CA ASP A 190 8.29 12.99 10.01
C ASP A 190 6.88 13.10 9.40
N LEU A 191 5.89 12.58 10.15
CA LEU A 191 4.50 12.55 9.70
C LEU A 191 3.87 13.94 9.53
N LYS A 192 4.36 14.97 10.22
CA LYS A 192 3.84 16.34 10.05
C LYS A 192 4.22 16.88 8.68
N THR A 193 5.49 16.80 8.33
CA THR A 193 5.97 17.17 6.99
C THR A 193 5.34 16.29 5.92
N TYR A 194 5.25 14.98 6.14
CA TYR A 194 4.61 14.06 5.18
C TYR A 194 3.14 14.44 4.92
N ALA A 195 2.34 14.63 5.98
CA ALA A 195 0.93 14.98 5.87
C ALA A 195 0.70 16.34 5.18
N GLN A 196 1.53 17.34 5.49
CA GLN A 196 1.51 18.63 4.82
C GLN A 196 1.81 18.48 3.32
N ARG A 197 2.89 17.78 2.97
CA ARG A 197 3.27 17.56 1.56
C ARG A 197 2.23 16.71 0.81
N PHE A 198 1.63 15.72 1.47
CA PHE A 198 0.53 14.95 0.87
C PHE A 198 -0.67 15.84 0.54
N ALA A 199 -1.08 16.71 1.47
CA ALA A 199 -2.18 17.64 1.24
C ALA A 199 -1.88 18.65 0.09
N GLU A 200 -0.64 19.11 -0.02
CA GLU A 200 -0.20 20.02 -1.08
C GLU A 200 -0.14 19.33 -2.46
N LEU A 201 0.42 18.13 -2.51
CA LEU A 201 0.71 17.43 -3.77
C LEU A 201 -0.46 16.56 -4.26
N CYS A 202 -1.29 16.05 -3.34
CA CYS A 202 -2.37 15.11 -3.62
C CYS A 202 -3.73 15.61 -3.07
N PRO A 203 -4.16 16.86 -3.36
CA PRO A 203 -5.34 17.45 -2.71
C PRO A 203 -6.66 16.74 -3.00
N GLN A 204 -6.72 15.87 -4.01
CA GLN A 204 -7.90 15.10 -4.39
C GLN A 204 -7.92 13.67 -3.82
N ALA A 205 -6.80 13.22 -3.26
CA ALA A 205 -6.70 11.87 -2.70
C ALA A 205 -7.07 11.86 -1.21
N PRO A 206 -7.79 10.82 -0.74
CA PRO A 206 -8.09 10.67 0.69
C PRO A 206 -6.83 10.27 1.46
N PHE A 207 -6.76 10.67 2.73
CA PHE A 207 -5.76 10.19 3.67
C PHE A 207 -6.38 9.05 4.49
N ILE A 208 -6.19 7.81 4.03
CA ILE A 208 -6.79 6.60 4.62
C ILE A 208 -5.73 5.90 5.48
N LEU A 209 -6.08 5.55 6.72
CA LEU A 209 -5.20 4.77 7.58
C LEU A 209 -5.28 3.29 7.23
N GLU A 210 -4.14 2.62 7.19
CA GLU A 210 -4.05 1.17 7.07
C GLU A 210 -3.31 0.61 8.28
N ILE A 211 -3.97 -0.28 9.02
CA ILE A 211 -3.42 -0.83 10.26
C ILE A 211 -3.08 -2.31 10.08
N ILE A 212 -1.80 -2.55 9.87
CA ILE A 212 -1.13 -3.85 9.99
C ILE A 212 0.22 -3.54 10.63
N SER A 213 0.43 -3.91 11.88
CA SER A 213 1.60 -3.47 12.65
C SER A 213 2.07 -4.51 13.67
N GLY A 214 3.14 -4.20 14.39
CA GLY A 214 3.60 -4.98 15.53
C GLY A 214 4.61 -6.08 15.21
N PHE A 215 5.15 -6.17 14.00
CA PHE A 215 6.23 -7.11 13.65
C PHE A 215 7.36 -6.42 12.91
N ALA A 216 8.60 -6.77 13.24
CA ALA A 216 9.79 -6.25 12.58
C ALA A 216 10.20 -7.12 11.39
N ARG A 217 10.72 -6.48 10.36
CA ARG A 217 11.28 -7.13 9.17
C ARG A 217 12.74 -6.71 8.98
N PRO A 218 13.68 -7.68 8.92
CA PRO A 218 15.10 -7.41 8.71
C PRO A 218 15.43 -7.15 7.24
N TYR A 219 16.38 -6.24 7.02
CA TYR A 219 16.99 -5.95 5.73
C TYR A 219 18.51 -5.95 5.90
N SER A 220 19.14 -7.11 5.62
CA SER A 220 20.57 -7.35 5.82
C SER A 220 21.41 -6.74 4.70
N TRP A 221 21.24 -5.45 4.44
CA TRP A 221 21.85 -4.72 3.31
C TRP A 221 23.39 -4.65 3.36
N ARG A 222 24.01 -4.94 4.51
CA ARG A 222 25.47 -5.04 4.63
C ARG A 222 26.02 -6.32 4.00
N LYS A 223 25.16 -7.29 3.68
CA LYS A 223 25.54 -8.53 3.00
C LYS A 223 25.49 -8.36 1.49
N ALA A 224 26.50 -8.87 0.79
CA ALA A 224 26.59 -8.75 -0.67
C ALA A 224 25.45 -9.48 -1.40
N ASP A 225 24.95 -10.60 -0.86
CA ASP A 225 23.87 -11.41 -1.40
C ASP A 225 22.46 -10.78 -1.23
N PHE A 226 22.38 -9.69 -0.48
CA PHE A 226 21.16 -8.89 -0.38
C PHE A 226 20.86 -8.12 -1.67
N TRP A 227 21.88 -7.62 -2.37
CA TRP A 227 21.77 -6.61 -3.42
C TRP A 227 21.29 -7.09 -4.81
N PRO A 228 21.47 -8.35 -5.24
CA PRO A 228 21.05 -8.77 -6.57
C PRO A 228 19.63 -8.37 -6.97
N PRO A 229 18.60 -8.38 -6.09
CA PRO A 229 17.24 -7.91 -6.40
C PRO A 229 17.10 -6.38 -6.45
N TYR A 230 18.12 -5.62 -6.06
CA TYR A 230 18.10 -4.16 -5.91
C TYR A 230 19.19 -3.46 -6.78
N GLN A 231 19.51 -4.02 -7.95
CA GLN A 231 20.61 -3.53 -8.82
C GLN A 231 20.45 -2.08 -9.28
N ARG A 232 19.21 -1.55 -9.30
CA ARG A 232 18.91 -0.19 -9.75
C ARG A 232 18.65 0.78 -8.60
N VAL A 233 18.89 0.39 -7.35
CA VAL A 233 18.76 1.29 -6.19
C VAL A 233 19.67 2.49 -6.34
N ARG A 234 19.13 3.68 -6.19
CA ARG A 234 19.87 4.93 -6.30
C ARG A 234 20.51 5.27 -4.97
N ALA A 235 21.82 5.45 -4.97
CA ALA A 235 22.60 5.66 -3.75
C ALA A 235 22.11 6.83 -2.88
N GLY A 236 21.69 7.96 -3.51
CA GLY A 236 21.15 9.12 -2.80
C GLY A 236 19.82 8.83 -2.11
N GLU A 237 18.95 8.03 -2.71
CA GLU A 237 17.67 7.61 -2.13
C GLU A 237 17.90 6.66 -0.95
N PHE A 238 18.79 5.69 -1.12
CA PHE A 238 19.17 4.79 -0.02
C PHE A 238 19.83 5.52 1.15
N ALA A 239 20.63 6.56 0.89
CA ALA A 239 21.22 7.38 1.95
C ALA A 239 20.16 8.11 2.79
N ARG A 240 19.08 8.60 2.16
CA ARG A 240 17.93 9.19 2.88
C ARG A 240 17.23 8.17 3.79
N PHE A 241 16.99 6.96 3.28
CA PHE A 241 16.46 5.86 4.08
C PHE A 241 17.33 5.51 5.29
N LEU A 242 18.67 5.46 5.11
CA LEU A 242 19.60 5.21 6.21
C LEU A 242 19.58 6.31 7.28
N ASN A 243 19.30 7.56 6.89
CA ASN A 243 19.15 8.64 7.88
C ASN A 243 17.92 8.42 8.78
N LEU A 244 16.83 7.87 8.26
CA LEU A 244 15.68 7.45 9.08
C LEU A 244 16.07 6.34 10.06
N ALA A 245 16.85 5.34 9.59
CA ALA A 245 17.32 4.25 10.44
C ALA A 245 18.24 4.73 11.58
N LYS A 246 19.09 5.73 11.32
CA LYS A 246 19.96 6.33 12.36
C LYS A 246 19.18 7.11 13.40
N ALA A 247 18.05 7.71 13.02
CA ALA A 247 17.19 8.47 13.94
C ALA A 247 16.26 7.57 14.75
N GLY A 248 16.04 6.33 14.32
CA GLY A 248 15.15 5.38 14.97
C GLY A 248 15.81 4.61 16.12
N LYS A 249 15.02 3.78 16.76
CA LYS A 249 15.44 2.95 17.91
C LYS A 249 14.77 1.59 17.89
N PRO A 250 15.39 0.55 18.45
CA PRO A 250 14.75 -0.76 18.60
C PRO A 250 13.45 -0.65 19.40
N ILE A 251 12.40 -1.29 18.89
CA ILE A 251 11.14 -1.48 19.58
C ILE A 251 10.76 -2.97 19.56
N PRO A 252 10.09 -3.48 20.61
CA PRO A 252 9.67 -4.87 20.64
C PRO A 252 8.58 -5.15 19.60
N SER A 253 8.68 -6.30 18.94
CA SER A 253 7.55 -6.83 18.17
C SER A 253 6.43 -7.26 19.12
N TRP A 254 5.20 -6.99 18.72
CA TRP A 254 4.04 -7.41 19.52
C TRP A 254 3.95 -8.92 19.60
N GLN A 255 3.59 -9.42 20.75
CA GLN A 255 3.26 -10.80 21.02
C GLN A 255 1.99 -10.85 21.90
N PRO A 256 1.12 -11.85 21.71
CA PRO A 256 0.02 -12.07 22.64
C PRO A 256 0.55 -12.33 24.05
N ALA A 257 -0.25 -12.07 25.08
CA ALA A 257 0.13 -12.39 26.45
C ALA A 257 0.32 -13.91 26.62
N PRO A 258 1.14 -14.34 27.58
CA PRO A 258 1.33 -15.77 27.83
C PRO A 258 -0.01 -16.50 28.04
N GLY A 259 -0.27 -17.50 27.20
CA GLY A 259 -1.51 -18.29 27.24
C GLY A 259 -2.66 -17.75 26.39
N GLU A 260 -2.52 -16.58 25.76
CA GLU A 260 -3.51 -16.06 24.81
C GLU A 260 -3.28 -16.62 23.39
N ASP A 261 -4.37 -16.97 22.72
CA ASP A 261 -4.31 -17.31 21.28
C ASP A 261 -4.13 -16.05 20.43
N ARG A 262 -3.13 -16.07 19.54
CA ARG A 262 -2.81 -14.95 18.64
C ARG A 262 -4.01 -14.51 17.80
N LYS A 263 -4.81 -15.45 17.28
CA LYS A 263 -5.96 -15.13 16.41
C LYS A 263 -7.03 -14.33 17.15
N THR A 264 -7.13 -14.51 18.46
CA THR A 264 -8.08 -13.77 19.29
C THR A 264 -7.50 -12.45 19.77
N ALA A 265 -6.22 -12.41 20.14
CA ALA A 265 -5.58 -11.21 20.67
C ALA A 265 -5.20 -10.17 19.61
N GLU A 266 -4.83 -10.61 18.39
CA GLU A 266 -4.37 -9.71 17.33
C GLU A 266 -5.43 -8.70 16.85
N PRO A 267 -6.71 -9.02 16.68
CA PRO A 267 -7.74 -8.04 16.35
C PRO A 267 -7.85 -6.92 17.38
N ALA A 268 -7.79 -7.22 18.68
CA ALA A 268 -7.83 -6.22 19.74
C ALA A 268 -6.59 -5.32 19.72
N TYR A 269 -5.41 -5.90 19.47
CA TYR A 269 -4.18 -5.15 19.27
C TYR A 269 -4.28 -4.19 18.09
N GLN A 270 -4.72 -4.66 16.92
CA GLN A 270 -4.86 -3.82 15.71
C GLN A 270 -5.93 -2.73 15.90
N GLN A 271 -7.02 -3.02 16.64
CA GLN A 271 -7.99 -2.01 17.01
C GLN A 271 -7.37 -0.90 17.88
N ALA A 272 -6.58 -1.26 18.89
CA ALA A 272 -5.89 -0.28 19.73
C ALA A 272 -4.87 0.55 18.92
N GLU A 273 -4.16 -0.06 17.96
CA GLU A 273 -3.30 0.65 17.02
C GLU A 273 -4.08 1.69 16.18
N LEU A 274 -5.25 1.30 15.65
CA LEU A 274 -6.14 2.20 14.91
C LEU A 274 -6.61 3.37 15.77
N GLU A 275 -7.04 3.12 17.00
CA GLU A 275 -7.54 4.15 17.91
C GLU A 275 -6.44 5.18 18.26
N ARG A 276 -5.20 4.72 18.52
CA ARG A 276 -4.04 5.61 18.72
C ARG A 276 -3.70 6.40 17.47
N SER A 277 -3.72 5.75 16.30
CA SER A 277 -3.48 6.41 15.00
C SER A 277 -4.51 7.50 14.73
N LEU A 278 -5.80 7.25 14.95
CA LEU A 278 -6.86 8.24 14.82
C LEU A 278 -6.70 9.40 15.80
N ALA A 279 -6.32 9.10 17.04
CA ALA A 279 -6.06 10.13 18.06
C ALA A 279 -4.88 11.03 17.67
N TYR A 280 -3.80 10.47 17.14
CA TYR A 280 -2.65 11.21 16.63
C TYR A 280 -3.03 12.09 15.44
N CYS A 281 -3.72 11.54 14.44
CA CYS A 281 -4.17 12.29 13.26
C CYS A 281 -5.04 13.48 13.67
N ARG A 282 -5.95 13.33 14.62
CA ARG A 282 -6.80 14.42 15.11
C ARG A 282 -6.03 15.47 15.88
N ARG A 283 -5.21 15.07 16.86
CA ARG A 283 -4.58 15.97 17.83
C ARG A 283 -3.33 16.64 17.25
N THR A 284 -2.56 15.90 16.46
CA THR A 284 -1.23 16.33 15.99
C THR A 284 -1.24 16.82 14.56
N LEU A 285 -1.98 16.13 13.65
CA LEU A 285 -2.06 16.49 12.24
C LEU A 285 -3.28 17.38 11.92
N GLY A 286 -4.22 17.54 12.84
CA GLY A 286 -5.43 18.36 12.64
C GLY A 286 -6.40 17.75 11.62
N MET A 287 -6.34 16.43 11.39
CA MET A 287 -7.14 15.70 10.40
C MET A 287 -8.41 15.14 11.01
N GLY A 288 -9.40 14.83 10.14
CA GLY A 288 -10.68 14.27 10.51
C GLY A 288 -11.78 15.30 10.69
N ARG A 289 -13.04 14.82 10.83
CA ARG A 289 -14.17 15.71 11.07
C ARG A 289 -14.05 16.34 12.47
N ARG A 290 -14.19 17.65 12.54
CA ARG A 290 -14.45 18.34 13.82
C ARG A 290 -15.89 18.00 14.22
N SER A 291 -16.06 17.42 15.41
CA SER A 291 -17.36 17.22 16.04
C SER A 291 -18.02 18.54 16.35
#